data_ede132bb85bd8938b82b846563e85518
#
_entry.id   ede132bb85bd8938b82b846563e85518
#
_cell.length_a   1.000
_cell.length_b   1.000
_cell.length_c   1.000
_cell.angle_alpha   90.00
_cell.angle_beta   90.00
_cell.angle_gamma   90.00
#
_symmetry.space_group_name_H-M   'P 1'
#
loop_
_entity.id
_entity.type
_entity.pdbx_description
1 polymer ?
#
loop_
_entity_poly.entity_id
_entity_poly.type
_entity_poly.pdbx_seq_one_letter_code
_entity_poly.pdbx_strand_id
1 'polypeptide(L)'
;MTGICAGIKDRGIELCDLFIAESEYDYGSGKLAKNQDGSSFLKPEPKVIPCDYTLKTKINDYLRSDVDVSMFSALKDNNLAFGKNVPSIHFAPGACGSYVIANEDFMSSLLATNRKMSGLEMEGYGLYVAGHMLNKPCLLVKGIADLGDTAKDDKFHTIGSFMSAWFVYNFLKNIY
;
A
#
# COMPACT_ATOMS: atom_id res chain seq x y z
N MET A 1 1.28 8.38 -7.56
CA MET A 1 0.20 7.45 -7.98
C MET A 1 -0.79 7.29 -6.84
N THR A 2 -2.08 7.32 -7.12
CA THR A 2 -3.16 7.11 -6.14
C THR A 2 -4.01 5.91 -6.55
N GLY A 3 -4.82 5.37 -5.67
CA GLY A 3 -5.72 4.26 -5.93
C GLY A 3 -6.07 3.49 -4.66
N ILE A 4 -6.29 2.20 -4.79
CA ILE A 4 -6.66 1.29 -3.69
C ILE A 4 -5.69 0.12 -3.62
N CYS A 5 -5.64 -0.55 -2.48
CA CYS A 5 -4.86 -1.76 -2.26
C CYS A 5 -5.51 -2.66 -1.21
N ALA A 6 -4.99 -3.87 -1.07
CA ALA A 6 -5.28 -4.71 0.08
C ALA A 6 -4.39 -4.36 1.27
N GLY A 7 -4.97 -4.34 2.46
CA GLY A 7 -4.25 -4.22 3.72
C GLY A 7 -3.90 -5.59 4.31
N ILE A 8 -2.89 -5.62 5.17
CA ILE A 8 -2.48 -6.83 5.87
C ILE A 8 -3.06 -6.83 7.29
N LYS A 9 -4.12 -7.59 7.50
CA LYS A 9 -4.93 -7.63 8.74
C LYS A 9 -4.12 -7.84 10.01
N ASP A 10 -3.10 -8.70 9.98
CA ASP A 10 -2.25 -9.01 11.14
C ASP A 10 -1.36 -7.82 11.59
N ARG A 11 -1.45 -6.68 10.91
CA ARG A 11 -0.70 -5.44 11.22
C ARG A 11 -1.55 -4.35 11.84
N GLY A 12 -2.77 -4.66 12.27
CA GLY A 12 -3.69 -3.67 12.81
C GLY A 12 -4.18 -2.68 11.74
N ILE A 13 -4.18 -3.11 10.48
CA ILE A 13 -4.69 -2.34 9.35
C ILE A 13 -6.17 -2.65 9.21
N GLU A 14 -6.97 -1.60 9.05
CA GLU A 14 -8.41 -1.69 8.91
C GLU A 14 -8.86 -1.20 7.54
N LEU A 15 -10.08 -1.58 7.15
CA LEU A 15 -10.73 -1.03 5.95
C LEU A 15 -10.89 0.48 6.09
N CYS A 16 -10.64 1.19 5.01
CA CYS A 16 -10.61 2.66 4.95
C CYS A 16 -9.40 3.30 5.64
N ASP A 17 -8.38 2.56 6.02
CA ASP A 17 -7.08 3.15 6.34
C ASP A 17 -6.36 3.63 5.06
N LEU A 18 -5.37 4.48 5.22
CA LEU A 18 -4.51 4.95 4.14
C LEU A 18 -3.13 4.30 4.21
N PHE A 19 -2.69 3.73 3.12
CA PHE A 19 -1.35 3.17 2.95
C PHE A 19 -0.50 4.10 2.08
N ILE A 20 0.72 4.38 2.53
CA ILE A 20 1.76 5.12 1.81
C ILE A 20 2.97 4.21 1.74
N ALA A 21 3.46 3.93 0.54
CA ALA A 21 4.57 3.02 0.36
C ALA A 21 5.92 3.68 0.72
N GLU A 22 6.53 3.24 1.81
CA GLU A 22 7.91 3.58 2.18
C GLU A 22 8.93 2.90 1.25
N SER A 23 8.61 1.70 0.82
CA SER A 23 9.35 0.90 -0.16
C SER A 23 8.40 -0.12 -0.79
N GLU A 24 8.74 -0.60 -1.97
CA GLU A 24 8.01 -1.67 -2.63
C GLU A 24 8.88 -2.92 -2.79
N TYR A 25 8.28 -4.05 -2.52
CA TYR A 25 8.86 -5.38 -2.56
C TYR A 25 8.21 -6.18 -3.70
N ASP A 26 9.00 -6.52 -4.75
CA ASP A 26 8.50 -7.39 -5.81
C ASP A 26 8.51 -8.86 -5.35
N TYR A 27 7.32 -9.38 -5.01
CA TYR A 27 7.16 -10.76 -4.62
C TYR A 27 6.98 -11.74 -5.81
N GLY A 28 6.79 -11.21 -7.01
CA GLY A 28 6.68 -12.00 -8.24
C GLY A 28 8.02 -12.43 -8.82
N SER A 29 9.12 -11.85 -8.36
CA SER A 29 10.47 -12.19 -8.80
C SER A 29 11.03 -13.41 -8.08
N GLY A 30 11.60 -14.36 -8.84
CA GLY A 30 12.21 -15.54 -8.28
C GLY A 30 12.51 -16.62 -9.30
N LYS A 31 12.92 -17.77 -8.80
CA LYS A 31 13.19 -18.97 -9.60
C LYS A 31 12.04 -19.97 -9.48
N LEU A 32 11.47 -20.39 -10.61
CA LEU A 32 10.56 -21.50 -10.63
C LEU A 32 11.34 -22.81 -10.42
N ALA A 33 11.08 -23.50 -9.34
CA ALA A 33 11.73 -24.74 -8.95
C ALA A 33 10.73 -25.89 -8.85
N LYS A 34 11.20 -27.13 -8.76
CA LYS A 34 10.39 -28.31 -8.54
C LYS A 34 10.63 -28.90 -7.17
N ASN A 35 9.56 -29.31 -6.50
CA ASN A 35 9.59 -30.14 -5.31
C ASN A 35 9.95 -31.60 -5.65
N GLN A 36 10.19 -32.41 -4.64
CA GLN A 36 10.47 -33.85 -4.81
C GLN A 36 9.27 -34.63 -5.42
N ASP A 37 8.06 -34.17 -5.19
CA ASP A 37 6.82 -34.72 -5.75
C ASP A 37 6.54 -34.27 -7.21
N GLY A 38 7.43 -33.44 -7.79
CA GLY A 38 7.30 -32.91 -9.15
C GLY A 38 6.46 -31.66 -9.29
N SER A 39 5.81 -31.17 -8.20
CA SER A 39 5.08 -29.91 -8.21
C SER A 39 6.02 -28.72 -8.37
N SER A 40 5.57 -27.65 -9.02
CA SER A 40 6.33 -26.43 -9.21
C SER A 40 6.03 -25.43 -8.10
N PHE A 41 7.06 -24.73 -7.61
CA PHE A 41 6.91 -23.63 -6.67
C PHE A 41 7.85 -22.47 -7.04
N LEU A 42 7.44 -21.25 -6.67
CA LEU A 42 8.30 -20.07 -6.80
C LEU A 42 9.24 -20.02 -5.59
N LYS A 43 10.54 -20.09 -5.83
CA LYS A 43 11.57 -19.74 -4.85
C LYS A 43 11.79 -18.24 -4.93
N PRO A 44 11.33 -17.45 -3.94
CA PRO A 44 11.37 -16.00 -4.03
C PRO A 44 12.82 -15.49 -4.11
N GLU A 45 13.05 -14.50 -4.95
CA GLU A 45 14.27 -13.71 -5.02
C GLU A 45 13.85 -12.22 -4.99
N PRO A 46 13.53 -11.75 -3.79
CA PRO A 46 12.86 -10.47 -3.64
C PRO A 46 13.75 -9.29 -4.02
N LYS A 47 13.17 -8.37 -4.78
CA LYS A 47 13.76 -7.08 -5.07
C LYS A 47 13.01 -6.02 -4.28
N VAL A 48 13.74 -5.13 -3.64
CA VAL A 48 13.17 -4.03 -2.84
C VAL A 48 13.65 -2.71 -3.41
N ILE A 49 12.73 -1.78 -3.61
CA ILE A 49 13.04 -0.42 -4.02
C ILE A 49 12.42 0.58 -3.04
N PRO A 50 13.21 1.44 -2.39
CA PRO A 50 12.69 2.46 -1.48
C PRO A 50 12.10 3.63 -2.26
N CYS A 51 11.17 4.38 -1.62
CA CYS A 51 10.80 5.70 -2.08
C CYS A 51 11.99 6.68 -1.98
N ASP A 52 11.91 7.80 -2.70
CA ASP A 52 12.91 8.86 -2.62
C ASP A 52 13.11 9.38 -1.18
N TYR A 53 14.38 9.52 -0.76
CA TYR A 53 14.72 9.89 0.63
C TYR A 53 14.21 11.30 1.00
N THR A 54 14.32 12.25 0.09
CA THR A 54 13.83 13.62 0.32
C THR A 54 12.32 13.64 0.46
N LEU A 55 11.63 12.86 -0.38
CA LEU A 55 10.18 12.70 -0.32
C LEU A 55 9.75 12.01 0.99
N LYS A 56 10.48 10.97 1.41
CA LYS A 56 10.27 10.30 2.71
C LYS A 56 10.32 11.28 3.89
N THR A 57 11.30 12.18 3.91
CA THR A 57 11.42 13.19 4.95
C THR A 57 10.21 14.13 4.96
N LYS A 58 9.82 14.66 3.80
CA LYS A 58 8.64 15.54 3.66
C LYS A 58 7.34 14.84 4.08
N ILE A 59 7.18 13.55 3.75
CA ILE A 59 6.01 12.77 4.19
C ILE A 59 5.99 12.65 5.71
N ASN A 60 7.11 12.27 6.34
CA ASN A 60 7.18 12.16 7.79
C ASN A 60 6.87 13.47 8.49
N ASP A 61 7.32 14.61 7.95
CA ASP A 61 7.01 15.92 8.50
C ASP A 61 5.53 16.26 8.35
N TYR A 62 4.94 15.96 7.21
CA TYR A 62 3.50 16.18 6.97
C TYR A 62 2.62 15.30 7.87
N LEU A 63 3.01 14.06 8.13
CA LEU A 63 2.28 13.14 9.00
C LEU A 63 2.32 13.52 10.50
N ARG A 64 3.13 14.50 10.90
CA ARG A 64 3.12 15.06 12.26
C ARG A 64 2.01 16.09 12.48
N SER A 65 1.34 16.52 11.43
CA SER A 65 0.15 17.38 11.53
C SER A 65 -1.11 16.53 11.69
N ASP A 66 -2.24 17.17 11.99
CA ASP A 66 -3.55 16.50 12.14
C ASP A 66 -4.17 16.14 10.77
N VAL A 67 -3.35 15.52 9.88
CA VAL A 67 -3.76 15.20 8.50
C VAL A 67 -4.83 14.11 8.46
N ASP A 68 -4.79 13.14 9.36
CA ASP A 68 -5.77 12.07 9.53
C ASP A 68 -7.14 12.64 9.94
N VAL A 69 -7.18 13.55 10.91
CA VAL A 69 -8.39 14.25 11.36
C VAL A 69 -8.97 15.10 10.23
N SER A 70 -8.11 15.82 9.51
CA SER A 70 -8.50 16.65 8.36
C SER A 70 -9.08 15.81 7.22
N MET A 71 -8.48 14.65 6.93
CA MET A 71 -8.96 13.69 5.94
C MET A 71 -10.31 13.11 6.35
N PHE A 72 -10.48 12.76 7.63
CA PHE A 72 -11.77 12.27 8.14
C PHE A 72 -12.88 13.32 8.07
N SER A 73 -12.57 14.60 8.32
CA SER A 73 -13.52 15.69 8.09
C SER A 73 -13.96 15.75 6.62
N ALA A 74 -13.00 15.68 5.70
CA ALA A 74 -13.30 15.70 4.27
C ALA A 74 -14.15 14.50 3.83
N LEU A 75 -13.95 13.32 4.41
CA LEU A 75 -14.80 12.15 4.18
C LEU A 75 -16.24 12.41 4.64
N LYS A 76 -16.44 13.02 5.81
CA LYS A 76 -17.79 13.38 6.32
C LYS A 76 -18.46 14.38 5.41
N ASP A 77 -17.77 15.43 5.00
CA ASP A 77 -18.30 16.51 4.15
C ASP A 77 -18.76 15.98 2.77
N ASN A 78 -18.18 14.87 2.32
CA ASN A 78 -18.52 14.20 1.06
C ASN A 78 -19.43 12.96 1.24
N ASN A 79 -19.96 12.71 2.44
CA ASN A 79 -20.79 11.54 2.78
C ASN A 79 -20.08 10.19 2.50
N LEU A 80 -18.77 10.14 2.63
CA LEU A 80 -17.93 8.96 2.41
C LEU A 80 -17.39 8.35 3.71
N ALA A 81 -17.70 8.95 4.87
CA ALA A 81 -17.20 8.43 6.16
C ALA A 81 -17.75 7.03 6.44
N PHE A 82 -16.85 6.10 6.73
CA PHE A 82 -17.17 4.75 7.15
C PHE A 82 -16.86 4.56 8.63
N GLY A 83 -17.88 4.20 9.40
CA GLY A 83 -17.72 4.09 10.86
C GLY A 83 -17.60 5.45 11.56
N LYS A 84 -17.13 5.41 12.81
CA LYS A 84 -16.97 6.59 13.68
C LYS A 84 -15.52 6.95 13.94
N ASN A 85 -14.58 6.12 13.51
CA ASN A 85 -13.15 6.28 13.79
C ASN A 85 -12.45 7.11 12.69
N VAL A 86 -11.46 7.86 13.11
CA VAL A 86 -10.52 8.51 12.20
C VAL A 86 -9.67 7.41 11.54
N PRO A 87 -9.57 7.37 10.20
CA PRO A 87 -8.72 6.40 9.50
C PRO A 87 -7.25 6.54 9.89
N SER A 88 -6.57 5.44 10.08
CA SER A 88 -5.13 5.44 10.32
C SER A 88 -4.36 5.65 9.02
N ILE A 89 -3.16 6.26 9.12
CA ILE A 89 -2.25 6.44 7.98
C ILE A 89 -0.99 5.60 8.25
N HIS A 90 -0.72 4.66 7.37
CA HIS A 90 0.39 3.73 7.48
C HIS A 90 1.47 4.08 6.44
N PHE A 91 2.61 4.61 6.89
CA PHE A 91 3.79 4.81 6.05
C PHE A 91 4.74 3.63 6.29
N ALA A 92 4.68 2.63 5.41
CA ALA A 92 5.27 1.33 5.63
C ALA A 92 5.69 0.63 4.31
N PRO A 93 6.49 -0.45 4.36
CA PRO A 93 6.76 -1.27 3.19
C PRO A 93 5.49 -1.89 2.60
N GLY A 94 5.41 -1.88 1.27
CA GLY A 94 4.40 -2.58 0.49
C GLY A 94 4.95 -3.83 -0.21
N ALA A 95 4.05 -4.64 -0.72
CA ALA A 95 4.36 -5.75 -1.61
C ALA A 95 3.61 -5.57 -2.93
N CYS A 96 4.36 -5.68 -4.02
CA CYS A 96 3.86 -5.53 -5.37
C CYS A 96 3.99 -6.84 -6.16
N GLY A 97 2.96 -7.18 -6.90
CA GLY A 97 3.00 -8.33 -7.81
C GLY A 97 1.74 -8.44 -8.65
N SER A 98 1.79 -9.27 -9.68
CA SER A 98 0.76 -9.35 -10.70
C SER A 98 -0.45 -10.21 -10.33
N TYR A 99 -0.51 -10.72 -9.10
CA TYR A 99 -1.57 -11.64 -8.66
C TYR A 99 -2.44 -10.99 -7.59
N VAL A 100 -3.76 -11.16 -7.74
CA VAL A 100 -4.70 -10.95 -6.64
C VAL A 100 -4.56 -12.13 -5.67
N ILE A 101 -4.14 -11.85 -4.45
CA ILE A 101 -3.92 -12.90 -3.45
C ILE A 101 -5.20 -13.09 -2.64
N ALA A 102 -5.70 -14.33 -2.66
CA ALA A 102 -6.79 -14.82 -1.83
C ALA A 102 -6.37 -16.16 -1.19
N ASN A 103 -5.14 -16.25 -0.68
CA ASN A 103 -4.54 -17.47 -0.15
C ASN A 103 -3.74 -17.12 1.12
N GLU A 104 -4.22 -17.60 2.28
CA GLU A 104 -3.67 -17.33 3.59
C GLU A 104 -2.25 -17.90 3.77
N ASP A 105 -1.96 -19.07 3.21
CA ASP A 105 -0.63 -19.69 3.29
C ASP A 105 0.41 -18.85 2.52
N PHE A 106 0.02 -18.34 1.35
CA PHE A 106 0.86 -17.47 0.56
C PHE A 106 1.10 -16.13 1.28
N MET A 107 0.06 -15.54 1.88
CA MET A 107 0.20 -14.33 2.70
C MET A 107 1.15 -14.54 3.86
N SER A 108 1.02 -15.66 4.57
CA SER A 108 1.91 -16.02 5.68
C SER A 108 3.37 -16.15 5.21
N SER A 109 3.61 -16.73 4.04
CA SER A 109 4.95 -16.84 3.45
C SER A 109 5.55 -15.49 3.06
N LEU A 110 4.75 -14.56 2.53
CA LEU A 110 5.17 -13.19 2.26
C LEU A 110 5.55 -12.44 3.55
N LEU A 111 4.73 -12.55 4.59
CA LEU A 111 4.97 -11.93 5.89
C LEU A 111 6.23 -12.48 6.56
N ALA A 112 6.56 -13.75 6.36
CA ALA A 112 7.80 -14.34 6.85
C ALA A 112 9.04 -13.71 6.21
N THR A 113 8.94 -13.24 4.96
CA THR A 113 10.04 -12.57 4.27
C THR A 113 10.18 -11.09 4.64
N ASN A 114 9.08 -10.39 4.87
CA ASN A 114 9.06 -9.00 5.32
C ASN A 114 7.95 -8.73 6.34
N ARG A 115 8.33 -8.85 7.61
CA ARG A 115 7.42 -8.69 8.75
C ARG A 115 6.79 -7.30 8.92
N LYS A 116 7.30 -6.26 8.22
CA LYS A 116 6.78 -4.87 8.31
C LYS A 116 5.85 -4.50 7.16
N MET A 117 5.64 -5.40 6.25
CA MET A 117 4.75 -5.20 5.10
C MET A 117 3.33 -4.88 5.57
N SER A 118 2.73 -3.86 4.98
CA SER A 118 1.44 -3.33 5.40
C SER A 118 0.41 -3.24 4.27
N GLY A 119 0.85 -3.05 3.03
CA GLY A 119 0.00 -2.98 1.85
C GLY A 119 0.38 -4.00 0.79
N LEU A 120 -0.62 -4.44 0.02
CA LEU A 120 -0.46 -5.35 -1.10
C LEU A 120 -1.14 -4.74 -2.33
N GLU A 121 -0.36 -4.55 -3.40
CA GLU A 121 -0.82 -3.84 -4.59
C GLU A 121 -0.11 -4.36 -5.86
N MET A 122 -0.32 -3.77 -7.02
CA MET A 122 0.10 -4.36 -8.29
C MET A 122 0.98 -3.45 -9.17
N GLU A 123 1.23 -2.19 -8.82
CA GLU A 123 1.88 -1.20 -9.69
C GLU A 123 3.11 -0.51 -9.08
N GLY A 124 3.23 -0.47 -7.76
CA GLY A 124 4.17 0.39 -7.03
C GLY A 124 5.62 0.08 -7.29
N TYR A 125 5.98 -1.21 -7.40
CA TYR A 125 7.36 -1.58 -7.71
C TYR A 125 7.79 -1.01 -9.07
N GLY A 126 6.97 -1.15 -10.10
CA GLY A 126 7.22 -0.58 -11.43
C GLY A 126 7.30 0.95 -11.42
N LEU A 127 6.42 1.61 -10.66
CA LEU A 127 6.45 3.06 -10.46
C LEU A 127 7.78 3.53 -9.87
N TYR A 128 8.25 2.89 -8.80
CA TYR A 128 9.49 3.28 -8.13
C TYR A 128 10.73 2.97 -8.97
N VAL A 129 10.75 1.85 -9.69
CA VAL A 129 11.81 1.53 -10.66
C VAL A 129 11.90 2.61 -11.73
N ALA A 130 10.77 2.98 -12.35
CA ALA A 130 10.73 4.02 -13.38
C ALA A 130 11.19 5.38 -12.82
N GLY A 131 10.71 5.75 -11.62
CA GLY A 131 11.14 6.96 -10.93
C GLY A 131 12.65 6.98 -10.69
N HIS A 132 13.21 5.88 -10.21
CA HIS A 132 14.65 5.75 -9.97
C HIS A 132 15.46 5.87 -11.26
N MET A 133 15.05 5.17 -12.32
CA MET A 133 15.72 5.22 -13.63
C MET A 133 15.70 6.61 -14.25
N LEU A 134 14.62 7.36 -14.05
CA LEU A 134 14.43 8.71 -14.59
C LEU A 134 14.90 9.81 -13.64
N ASN A 135 15.43 9.45 -12.47
CA ASN A 135 15.80 10.38 -11.39
C ASN A 135 14.63 11.35 -11.04
N LYS A 136 13.44 10.77 -10.88
CA LYS A 136 12.22 11.50 -10.49
C LYS A 136 11.65 10.90 -9.22
N PRO A 137 11.40 11.72 -8.18
CA PRO A 137 10.74 11.23 -6.97
C PRO A 137 9.33 10.75 -7.28
N CYS A 138 9.00 9.55 -6.82
CA CYS A 138 7.68 8.95 -6.99
C CYS A 138 7.06 8.66 -5.63
N LEU A 139 5.74 8.86 -5.53
CA LEU A 139 4.94 8.61 -4.36
C LEU A 139 3.78 7.68 -4.72
N LEU A 140 3.63 6.60 -3.95
CA LEU A 140 2.50 5.69 -4.00
C LEU A 140 1.65 5.85 -2.75
N VAL A 141 0.37 6.17 -2.95
CA VAL A 141 -0.64 6.31 -1.88
C VAL A 141 -1.88 5.54 -2.28
N LYS A 142 -2.32 4.64 -1.42
CA LYS A 142 -3.47 3.76 -1.67
C LYS A 142 -4.41 3.77 -0.47
N GLY A 143 -5.72 3.78 -0.72
CA GLY A 143 -6.70 3.50 0.32
C GLY A 143 -6.89 1.99 0.49
N ILE A 144 -7.01 1.53 1.72
CA ILE A 144 -7.26 0.11 2.01
C ILE A 144 -8.71 -0.22 1.69
N ALA A 145 -8.93 -0.98 0.62
CA ALA A 145 -10.25 -1.35 0.12
C ALA A 145 -10.64 -2.81 0.41
N ASP A 146 -9.67 -3.67 0.70
CA ASP A 146 -9.87 -5.06 1.14
C ASP A 146 -8.72 -5.49 2.07
N LEU A 147 -8.87 -6.65 2.69
CA LEU A 147 -7.88 -7.21 3.62
C LEU A 147 -7.29 -8.53 3.11
N GLY A 148 -7.32 -8.74 1.79
CA GLY A 148 -6.83 -9.96 1.15
C GLY A 148 -7.71 -11.19 1.41
N ASP A 149 -8.93 -10.98 1.88
CA ASP A 149 -9.93 -12.02 2.13
C ASP A 149 -11.02 -12.06 1.05
N THR A 150 -11.98 -12.97 1.19
CA THR A 150 -13.05 -13.17 0.22
C THR A 150 -14.21 -12.16 0.34
N ALA A 151 -14.21 -11.32 1.39
CA ALA A 151 -15.29 -10.37 1.69
C ALA A 151 -15.01 -9.01 1.02
N LYS A 152 -15.07 -8.95 -0.32
CA LYS A 152 -14.91 -7.71 -1.09
C LYS A 152 -16.23 -6.94 -1.18
N ASP A 153 -16.16 -5.62 -0.95
CA ASP A 153 -17.29 -4.70 -1.10
C ASP A 153 -16.82 -3.44 -1.84
N ASP A 154 -17.40 -3.20 -3.01
CA ASP A 154 -17.01 -2.09 -3.92
C ASP A 154 -17.17 -0.69 -3.32
N LYS A 155 -17.96 -0.55 -2.23
CA LYS A 155 -18.08 0.74 -1.53
C LYS A 155 -16.73 1.26 -1.02
N PHE A 156 -15.83 0.37 -0.61
CA PHE A 156 -14.50 0.76 -0.12
C PHE A 156 -13.58 1.25 -1.23
N HIS A 157 -13.83 0.88 -2.49
CA HIS A 157 -13.09 1.38 -3.65
C HIS A 157 -13.26 2.90 -3.80
N THR A 158 -14.49 3.40 -3.65
CA THR A 158 -14.78 4.85 -3.74
C THR A 158 -14.12 5.61 -2.60
N ILE A 159 -14.24 5.11 -1.36
CA ILE A 159 -13.65 5.73 -0.18
C ILE A 159 -12.12 5.75 -0.29
N GLY A 160 -11.49 4.62 -0.59
CA GLY A 160 -10.04 4.51 -0.71
C GLY A 160 -9.46 5.37 -1.83
N SER A 161 -10.14 5.42 -2.98
CA SER A 161 -9.73 6.29 -4.09
C SER A 161 -9.81 7.77 -3.73
N PHE A 162 -10.88 8.19 -3.05
CA PHE A 162 -11.00 9.56 -2.55
C PHE A 162 -9.89 9.90 -1.56
N MET A 163 -9.65 9.06 -0.57
CA MET A 163 -8.64 9.29 0.48
C MET A 163 -7.24 9.43 -0.10
N SER A 164 -6.86 8.52 -1.01
CA SER A 164 -5.53 8.54 -1.63
C SER A 164 -5.32 9.79 -2.49
N ALA A 165 -6.34 10.21 -3.24
CA ALA A 165 -6.29 11.43 -4.04
C ALA A 165 -6.28 12.69 -3.16
N TRP A 166 -7.13 12.74 -2.12
CA TRP A 166 -7.20 13.84 -1.16
C TRP A 166 -5.86 14.05 -0.45
N PHE A 167 -5.24 12.94 0.02
CA PHE A 167 -3.94 13.01 0.68
C PHE A 167 -2.88 13.61 -0.23
N VAL A 168 -2.72 13.08 -1.45
CA VAL A 168 -1.69 13.54 -2.40
C VAL A 168 -1.91 15.02 -2.75
N TYR A 169 -3.16 15.42 -2.99
CA TYR A 169 -3.47 16.81 -3.30
C TYR A 169 -3.06 17.76 -2.17
N ASN A 170 -3.43 17.46 -0.92
CA ASN A 170 -3.11 18.32 0.23
C ASN A 170 -1.62 18.25 0.59
N PHE A 171 -0.99 17.09 0.47
CA PHE A 171 0.45 16.95 0.65
C PHE A 171 1.23 17.85 -0.34
N LEU A 172 0.87 17.80 -1.63
CA LEU A 172 1.53 18.64 -2.64
C LEU A 172 1.34 20.14 -2.35
N LYS A 173 0.14 20.56 -1.93
CA LYS A 173 -0.11 21.96 -1.52
C LYS A 173 0.69 22.40 -0.30
N ASN A 174 1.07 21.45 0.55
CA ASN A 174 1.85 21.76 1.77
C ASN A 174 3.34 21.89 1.48
N ILE A 175 3.87 21.20 0.47
CA ILE A 175 5.31 21.17 0.16
C ILE A 175 5.75 22.11 -0.96
N TYR A 176 4.80 22.72 -1.67
CA TYR A 176 4.97 23.72 -2.71
C TYR A 176 4.15 24.97 -2.44
#